data_1e14bf27d246683170c3ed287a53fc80
#
_entry.id   1e14bf27d246683170c3ed287a53fc80
#
_cell.length_a   1.000
_cell.length_b   1.000
_cell.length_c   1.000
_cell.angle_alpha   90.00
_cell.angle_beta   90.00
_cell.angle_gamma   90.00
#
_symmetry.space_group_name_H-M   'P 1'
#
loop_
_entity.id
_entity.type
_entity.pdbx_description
1 polymer ?
#
loop_
_entity_poly.entity_id
_entity_poly.type
_entity_poly.pdbx_seq_one_letter_code
_entity_poly.pdbx_strand_id
1 'polypeptide(L)'
;MEKEPAPISKKVEEFLQVFKKGEEFTQELLKENEKLRYRVAQLEEVTKFSDREGTYKVHTLEERVKFLEEENRSLIERYHEVEEENKDFANRYIEVEAENNNLANLYVASYQLHSTLDFNESLKIILEIVMNLIGAEEFSIMMLDEKTNELTIVAQEGMGPEARASVKLGEGSIGSSARSGESFYREGDPTDLTHVDYLHPLVVIPLKIKEHVIGVIVVYKLLVQKQQFSNVDYELFSMLAGHAATALFSSKLYSQSERKLTTIQSFLDLLKEK
;
A
#
# COMPACT_ATOMS: atom_id res chain seq x y z
N MET A 1 -13.28 24.41 16.73
CA MET A 1 -14.31 23.45 16.27
C MET A 1 -13.74 22.77 15.05
N GLU A 2 -12.99 21.70 15.27
CA GLU A 2 -12.46 20.85 14.21
C GLU A 2 -13.61 19.97 13.70
N LYS A 3 -13.84 20.03 12.39
CA LYS A 3 -14.77 19.13 11.72
C LYS A 3 -14.09 17.76 11.63
N GLU A 4 -14.61 16.78 12.33
CA GLU A 4 -14.25 15.37 12.12
C GLU A 4 -14.39 15.00 10.64
N PRO A 5 -13.42 14.28 10.06
CA PRO A 5 -13.54 13.76 8.71
C PRO A 5 -14.72 12.78 8.67
N ALA A 6 -15.65 13.00 7.74
CA ALA A 6 -16.78 12.11 7.55
C ALA A 6 -16.30 10.67 7.33
N PRO A 7 -16.97 9.66 7.92
CA PRO A 7 -16.54 8.27 7.82
C PRO A 7 -16.49 7.85 6.35
N ILE A 8 -15.42 7.15 5.98
CA ILE A 8 -15.07 6.67 4.63
C ILE A 8 -16.25 5.96 3.96
N SER A 9 -17.09 5.25 4.73
CA SER A 9 -18.32 4.60 4.27
C SER A 9 -19.30 5.57 3.60
N LYS A 10 -19.38 6.81 4.07
CA LYS A 10 -20.32 7.81 3.55
C LYS A 10 -19.91 8.35 2.16
N LYS A 11 -18.61 8.47 1.92
CA LYS A 11 -18.06 8.88 0.61
C LYS A 11 -18.20 7.78 -0.45
N VAL A 12 -18.05 6.52 -0.05
CA VAL A 12 -18.29 5.35 -0.92
C VAL A 12 -19.77 5.24 -1.29
N GLU A 13 -20.69 5.49 -0.35
CA GLU A 13 -22.12 5.54 -0.62
C GLU A 13 -22.50 6.68 -1.58
N GLU A 14 -21.91 7.86 -1.41
CA GLU A 14 -22.10 8.98 -2.32
C GLU A 14 -21.60 8.65 -3.74
N PHE A 15 -20.46 7.98 -3.86
CA PHE A 15 -19.92 7.54 -5.14
C PHE A 15 -20.82 6.48 -5.81
N LEU A 16 -21.28 5.48 -5.07
CA LEU A 16 -22.23 4.46 -5.55
C LEU A 16 -23.56 5.10 -6.00
N GLN A 17 -24.01 6.16 -5.34
CA GLN A 17 -25.19 6.91 -5.76
C GLN A 17 -24.97 7.63 -7.09
N VAL A 18 -23.80 8.21 -7.33
CA VAL A 18 -23.46 8.85 -8.62
C VAL A 18 -23.42 7.83 -9.74
N PHE A 19 -22.80 6.66 -9.50
CA PHE A 19 -22.75 5.57 -10.48
C PHE A 19 -24.16 5.04 -10.83
N LYS A 20 -25.01 4.85 -9.82
CA LYS A 20 -26.39 4.42 -10.00
C LYS A 20 -27.22 5.44 -10.80
N LYS A 21 -27.02 6.74 -10.55
CA LYS A 21 -27.65 7.81 -11.36
C LYS A 21 -27.17 7.82 -12.80
N GLY A 22 -25.89 7.51 -13.06
CA GLY A 22 -25.36 7.34 -14.42
C GLY A 22 -26.01 6.18 -15.17
N GLU A 23 -26.19 5.04 -14.49
CA GLU A 23 -26.88 3.87 -15.05
C GLU A 23 -28.36 4.17 -15.33
N GLU A 24 -29.06 4.83 -14.41
CA GLU A 24 -30.44 5.28 -14.59
C GLU A 24 -30.57 6.21 -15.80
N PHE A 25 -29.64 7.16 -15.97
CA PHE A 25 -29.61 8.08 -17.11
C PHE A 25 -29.41 7.36 -18.46
N THR A 26 -28.53 6.34 -18.49
CA THR A 26 -28.32 5.53 -19.71
C THR A 26 -29.56 4.72 -20.09
N GLN A 27 -30.24 4.16 -19.10
CA GLN A 27 -31.49 3.45 -19.35
C GLN A 27 -32.60 4.38 -19.86
N GLU A 28 -32.63 5.61 -19.39
CA GLU A 28 -33.57 6.62 -19.84
C GLU A 28 -33.29 7.06 -21.30
N LEU A 29 -32.00 7.25 -21.65
CA LEU A 29 -31.57 7.51 -23.03
C LEU A 29 -31.87 6.37 -24.00
N LEU A 30 -31.66 5.11 -23.59
CA LEU A 30 -32.03 3.93 -24.39
C LEU A 30 -33.54 3.86 -24.64
N LYS A 31 -34.36 4.09 -23.62
CA LYS A 31 -35.83 4.15 -23.76
C LYS A 31 -36.28 5.24 -24.69
N GLU A 32 -35.61 6.40 -24.62
CA GLU A 32 -35.97 7.53 -25.50
C GLU A 32 -35.60 7.25 -26.98
N ASN A 33 -34.46 6.54 -27.19
CA ASN A 33 -34.05 6.08 -28.50
C ASN A 33 -35.03 5.06 -29.12
N GLU A 34 -35.49 4.08 -28.36
CA GLU A 34 -36.52 3.11 -28.79
C GLU A 34 -37.85 3.81 -29.11
N LYS A 35 -38.27 4.77 -28.31
CA LYS A 35 -39.47 5.54 -28.52
C LYS A 35 -39.40 6.39 -29.79
N LEU A 36 -38.24 7.00 -30.06
CA LEU A 36 -37.99 7.74 -31.30
C LEU A 36 -38.04 6.86 -32.54
N ARG A 37 -37.40 5.68 -32.49
CA ARG A 37 -37.43 4.70 -33.57
C ARG A 37 -38.84 4.21 -33.89
N TYR A 38 -39.61 3.93 -32.84
CA TYR A 38 -41.03 3.55 -33.01
C TYR A 38 -41.85 4.66 -33.66
N ARG A 39 -41.60 5.91 -33.26
CA ARG A 39 -42.32 7.09 -33.81
C ARG A 39 -41.95 7.37 -35.28
N VAL A 40 -40.70 7.12 -35.67
CA VAL A 40 -40.24 7.17 -37.06
C VAL A 40 -40.98 6.12 -37.90
N ALA A 41 -41.04 4.87 -37.45
CA ALA A 41 -41.76 3.79 -38.14
C ALA A 41 -43.25 4.08 -38.34
N GLN A 42 -43.92 4.63 -37.33
CA GLN A 42 -45.32 5.06 -37.44
C GLN A 42 -45.53 6.19 -38.47
N LEU A 43 -44.60 7.14 -38.52
CA LEU A 43 -44.69 8.25 -39.47
C LEU A 43 -44.45 7.82 -40.93
N GLU A 44 -43.56 6.85 -41.13
CA GLU A 44 -43.34 6.22 -42.45
C GLU A 44 -44.59 5.45 -42.95
N GLU A 45 -45.35 4.85 -42.05
CA GLU A 45 -46.59 4.14 -42.37
C GLU A 45 -47.72 5.09 -42.78
N VAL A 46 -47.87 6.22 -42.09
CA VAL A 46 -48.86 7.27 -42.36
C VAL A 46 -48.58 8.00 -43.68
N THR A 47 -47.32 8.18 -44.07
CA THR A 47 -46.95 8.85 -45.34
C THR A 47 -47.15 7.98 -46.59
N LYS A 48 -47.30 6.67 -46.47
CA LYS A 48 -47.70 5.80 -47.55
C LYS A 48 -49.12 6.09 -48.06
N PHE A 49 -49.92 6.87 -47.29
CA PHE A 49 -51.31 7.14 -47.61
C PHE A 49 -51.65 8.59 -48.02
N SER A 50 -50.69 9.50 -48.12
CA SER A 50 -50.98 10.91 -48.45
C SER A 50 -49.95 11.51 -49.40
N ASP A 51 -50.35 11.70 -50.66
CA ASP A 51 -49.55 12.31 -51.73
C ASP A 51 -49.34 13.81 -51.56
N ARG A 52 -48.11 14.27 -51.67
CA ARG A 52 -47.58 15.66 -51.75
C ARG A 52 -47.43 16.47 -50.47
N GLU A 53 -48.35 16.53 -49.55
CA GLU A 53 -48.16 17.23 -48.28
C GLU A 53 -47.33 16.38 -47.28
N GLY A 54 -47.38 15.07 -47.47
CA GLY A 54 -46.61 14.13 -46.70
C GLY A 54 -45.08 14.21 -46.93
N THR A 55 -44.66 14.48 -48.19
CA THR A 55 -43.22 14.47 -48.56
C THR A 55 -42.41 15.58 -47.85
N TYR A 56 -43.03 16.78 -47.71
CA TYR A 56 -42.37 17.87 -46.99
C TYR A 56 -42.27 17.61 -45.47
N LYS A 57 -43.35 17.07 -44.88
CA LYS A 57 -43.35 16.67 -43.48
C LYS A 57 -42.36 15.53 -43.18
N VAL A 58 -42.24 14.57 -44.09
CA VAL A 58 -41.26 13.48 -43.99
C VAL A 58 -39.86 14.03 -44.02
N HIS A 59 -39.50 14.89 -44.98
CA HIS A 59 -38.18 15.49 -45.05
C HIS A 59 -37.79 16.28 -43.78
N THR A 60 -38.72 17.09 -43.28
CA THR A 60 -38.48 17.84 -42.03
C THR A 60 -38.31 16.93 -40.81
N LEU A 61 -39.03 15.80 -40.79
CA LEU A 61 -38.90 14.79 -39.73
C LEU A 61 -37.64 13.98 -39.85
N GLU A 62 -37.21 13.65 -41.07
CA GLU A 62 -35.90 12.97 -41.32
C GLU A 62 -34.73 13.85 -40.92
N GLU A 63 -34.79 15.18 -41.21
CA GLU A 63 -33.77 16.12 -40.73
C GLU A 63 -33.78 16.20 -39.19
N ARG A 64 -34.94 16.20 -38.58
CA ARG A 64 -35.05 16.21 -37.11
C ARG A 64 -34.57 14.92 -36.46
N VAL A 65 -34.84 13.77 -37.11
CA VAL A 65 -34.31 12.46 -36.67
C VAL A 65 -32.79 12.43 -36.77
N LYS A 66 -32.23 12.88 -37.91
CA LYS A 66 -30.77 12.99 -38.04
C LYS A 66 -30.12 13.84 -36.96
N PHE A 67 -30.70 14.99 -36.71
CA PHE A 67 -30.25 15.90 -35.66
C PHE A 67 -30.26 15.21 -34.27
N LEU A 68 -31.38 14.54 -33.96
CA LEU A 68 -31.54 13.83 -32.68
C LEU A 68 -30.63 12.60 -32.58
N GLU A 69 -30.35 11.93 -33.69
CA GLU A 69 -29.39 10.82 -33.73
C GLU A 69 -27.92 11.29 -33.51
N GLU A 70 -27.57 12.46 -34.09
CA GLU A 70 -26.27 13.08 -33.86
C GLU A 70 -26.12 13.56 -32.41
N GLU A 71 -27.16 14.16 -31.85
CA GLU A 71 -27.20 14.60 -30.45
C GLU A 71 -27.08 13.38 -29.49
N ASN A 72 -27.83 12.30 -29.78
CA ASN A 72 -27.72 11.06 -29.02
C ASN A 72 -26.33 10.43 -29.12
N ARG A 73 -25.71 10.43 -30.31
CA ARG A 73 -24.33 9.92 -30.44
C ARG A 73 -23.36 10.72 -29.61
N SER A 74 -23.45 12.05 -29.65
CA SER A 74 -22.61 12.93 -28.84
C SER A 74 -22.83 12.73 -27.33
N LEU A 75 -24.07 12.49 -26.92
CA LEU A 75 -24.38 12.19 -25.51
C LEU A 75 -23.83 10.85 -25.05
N ILE A 76 -23.89 9.82 -25.92
CA ILE A 76 -23.32 8.50 -25.61
C ILE A 76 -21.79 8.58 -25.51
N GLU A 77 -21.13 9.32 -26.41
CA GLU A 77 -19.68 9.54 -26.36
C GLU A 77 -19.29 10.23 -25.05
N ARG A 78 -19.97 11.30 -24.67
CA ARG A 78 -19.73 11.98 -23.36
C ARG A 78 -20.01 11.07 -22.17
N TYR A 79 -21.02 10.22 -22.26
CA TYR A 79 -21.32 9.28 -21.20
C TYR A 79 -20.17 8.30 -20.98
N HIS A 80 -19.62 7.74 -22.07
CA HIS A 80 -18.46 6.83 -21.98
C HIS A 80 -17.22 7.54 -21.41
N GLU A 81 -16.99 8.78 -21.81
CA GLU A 81 -15.89 9.58 -21.28
C GLU A 81 -16.02 9.79 -19.76
N VAL A 82 -17.20 10.16 -19.29
CA VAL A 82 -17.49 10.30 -17.86
C VAL A 82 -17.43 8.96 -17.11
N GLU A 83 -17.83 7.86 -17.74
CA GLU A 83 -17.73 6.53 -17.15
C GLU A 83 -16.27 6.10 -16.95
N GLU A 84 -15.41 6.36 -17.93
CA GLU A 84 -13.96 6.10 -17.81
C GLU A 84 -13.33 6.99 -16.74
N GLU A 85 -13.63 8.30 -16.72
CA GLU A 85 -13.15 9.21 -15.69
C GLU A 85 -13.59 8.78 -14.28
N ASN A 86 -14.83 8.35 -14.13
CA ASN A 86 -15.35 7.86 -12.84
C ASN A 86 -14.66 6.57 -12.40
N LYS A 87 -14.35 5.67 -13.33
CA LYS A 87 -13.63 4.44 -13.03
C LYS A 87 -12.20 4.72 -12.58
N ASP A 88 -11.53 5.65 -13.26
CA ASP A 88 -10.20 6.09 -12.89
C ASP A 88 -10.19 6.77 -11.52
N PHE A 89 -11.19 7.60 -11.26
CA PHE A 89 -11.35 8.25 -9.96
C PHE A 89 -11.60 7.23 -8.84
N ALA A 90 -12.43 6.21 -9.10
CA ALA A 90 -12.68 5.13 -8.14
C ALA A 90 -11.40 4.34 -7.81
N ASN A 91 -10.61 4.02 -8.83
CA ASN A 91 -9.36 3.31 -8.65
C ASN A 91 -8.37 4.14 -7.82
N ARG A 92 -8.20 5.42 -8.14
CA ARG A 92 -7.35 6.33 -7.36
C ARG A 92 -7.83 6.49 -5.91
N TYR A 93 -9.16 6.52 -5.72
CA TYR A 93 -9.72 6.61 -4.36
C TYR A 93 -9.37 5.37 -3.52
N ILE A 94 -9.48 4.17 -4.11
CA ILE A 94 -9.11 2.91 -3.45
C ILE A 94 -7.61 2.90 -3.11
N GLU A 95 -6.75 3.36 -4.03
CA GLU A 95 -5.31 3.48 -3.78
C GLU A 95 -5.02 4.43 -2.61
N VAL A 96 -5.59 5.62 -2.63
CA VAL A 96 -5.41 6.62 -1.55
C VAL A 96 -5.96 6.12 -0.21
N GLU A 97 -7.07 5.36 -0.22
CA GLU A 97 -7.61 4.75 1.00
C GLU A 97 -6.66 3.69 1.56
N ALA A 98 -6.09 2.85 0.69
CA ALA A 98 -5.11 1.85 1.09
C ALA A 98 -3.83 2.52 1.65
N GLU A 99 -3.33 3.58 1.02
CA GLU A 99 -2.20 4.38 1.51
C GLU A 99 -2.49 4.99 2.88
N ASN A 100 -3.65 5.60 3.06
CA ASN A 100 -4.06 6.18 4.35
C ASN A 100 -4.15 5.12 5.46
N ASN A 101 -4.68 3.93 5.15
CA ASN A 101 -4.75 2.83 6.11
C ASN A 101 -3.34 2.34 6.49
N ASN A 102 -2.44 2.22 5.52
CA ASN A 102 -1.05 1.85 5.76
C ASN A 102 -0.32 2.88 6.63
N LEU A 103 -0.50 4.18 6.35
CA LEU A 103 0.06 5.25 7.17
C LEU A 103 -0.51 5.27 8.59
N ALA A 104 -1.82 5.03 8.75
CA ALA A 104 -2.45 4.92 10.07
C ALA A 104 -1.89 3.74 10.87
N ASN A 105 -1.73 2.58 10.23
CA ASN A 105 -1.12 1.41 10.85
C ASN A 105 0.34 1.66 11.25
N LEU A 106 1.10 2.32 10.38
CA LEU A 106 2.48 2.70 10.68
C LEU A 106 2.56 3.71 11.84
N TYR A 107 1.63 4.66 11.91
CA TYR A 107 1.54 5.59 13.05
C TYR A 107 1.31 4.85 14.37
N VAL A 108 0.35 3.93 14.40
CA VAL A 108 0.08 3.08 15.59
C VAL A 108 1.31 2.25 15.94
N ALA A 109 1.93 1.64 14.96
CA ALA A 109 3.17 0.86 15.11
C ALA A 109 4.32 1.70 15.66
N SER A 110 4.52 2.90 15.13
CA SER A 110 5.50 3.87 15.64
C SER A 110 5.23 4.24 17.10
N TYR A 111 3.97 4.52 17.44
CA TYR A 111 3.58 4.81 18.81
C TYR A 111 3.90 3.64 19.77
N GLN A 112 3.59 2.41 19.37
CA GLN A 112 3.91 1.21 20.15
C GLN A 112 5.41 1.03 20.33
N LEU A 113 6.20 1.20 19.26
CA LEU A 113 7.66 1.11 19.30
C LEU A 113 8.30 2.12 20.26
N HIS A 114 7.74 3.31 20.37
CA HIS A 114 8.25 4.36 21.27
C HIS A 114 7.66 4.30 22.67
N SER A 115 6.69 3.43 22.94
CA SER A 115 6.08 3.25 24.25
C SER A 115 6.89 2.36 25.19
N THR A 116 7.82 1.57 24.66
CA THR A 116 8.66 0.65 25.44
C THR A 116 10.14 1.01 25.34
N LEU A 117 10.86 0.75 26.43
CA LEU A 117 12.31 0.83 26.51
C LEU A 117 12.96 -0.56 26.66
N ASP A 118 12.16 -1.62 26.62
CA ASP A 118 12.65 -2.99 26.62
C ASP A 118 13.05 -3.42 25.19
N PHE A 119 14.27 -3.91 25.06
CA PHE A 119 14.83 -4.32 23.77
C PHE A 119 14.09 -5.51 23.14
N ASN A 120 13.73 -6.50 23.97
CA ASN A 120 13.04 -7.70 23.47
C ASN A 120 11.59 -7.40 23.10
N GLU A 121 10.94 -6.51 23.85
CA GLU A 121 9.60 -6.04 23.53
C GLU A 121 9.59 -5.22 22.23
N SER A 122 10.58 -4.33 22.05
CA SER A 122 10.76 -3.59 20.79
C SER A 122 10.95 -4.55 19.59
N LEU A 123 11.75 -5.61 19.74
CA LEU A 123 11.93 -6.62 18.70
C LEU A 123 10.62 -7.35 18.35
N LYS A 124 9.82 -7.74 19.35
CA LYS A 124 8.51 -8.39 19.11
C LYS A 124 7.57 -7.47 18.34
N ILE A 125 7.48 -6.20 18.73
CA ILE A 125 6.66 -5.21 18.02
C ILE A 125 7.13 -5.06 16.57
N ILE A 126 8.45 -5.01 16.32
CA ILE A 126 8.97 -4.92 14.94
C ILE A 126 8.61 -6.18 14.14
N LEU A 127 8.73 -7.38 14.73
CA LEU A 127 8.33 -8.62 14.07
C LEU A 127 6.85 -8.59 13.66
N GLU A 128 5.96 -8.17 14.56
CA GLU A 128 4.52 -8.05 14.29
C GLU A 128 4.23 -7.03 13.18
N ILE A 129 4.94 -5.90 13.16
CA ILE A 129 4.78 -4.88 12.13
C ILE A 129 5.24 -5.42 10.77
N VAL A 130 6.41 -6.05 10.71
CA VAL A 130 6.97 -6.60 9.46
C VAL A 130 6.04 -7.68 8.90
N MET A 131 5.51 -8.56 9.74
CA MET A 131 4.56 -9.59 9.33
C MET A 131 3.24 -8.99 8.84
N ASN A 132 2.63 -8.10 9.61
CA ASN A 132 1.27 -7.64 9.36
C ASN A 132 1.20 -6.50 8.33
N LEU A 133 2.13 -5.54 8.36
CA LEU A 133 2.11 -4.37 7.49
C LEU A 133 2.81 -4.64 6.15
N ILE A 134 3.93 -5.34 6.19
CA ILE A 134 4.73 -5.66 5.00
C ILE A 134 4.25 -6.94 4.34
N GLY A 135 3.68 -7.87 5.12
CA GLY A 135 3.27 -9.18 4.64
C GLY A 135 4.45 -10.13 4.43
N ALA A 136 5.48 -10.04 5.27
CA ALA A 136 6.61 -10.96 5.25
C ALA A 136 6.26 -12.27 5.96
N GLU A 137 6.60 -13.41 5.35
CA GLU A 137 6.43 -14.75 5.92
C GLU A 137 7.72 -15.25 6.58
N GLU A 138 8.86 -15.08 5.89
CA GLU A 138 10.17 -15.44 6.41
C GLU A 138 11.10 -14.23 6.38
N PHE A 139 11.57 -13.82 7.54
CA PHE A 139 12.41 -12.63 7.68
C PHE A 139 13.22 -12.66 8.97
N SER A 140 14.26 -11.82 9.03
CA SER A 140 15.09 -11.66 10.22
C SER A 140 15.43 -10.20 10.47
N ILE A 141 15.71 -9.90 11.74
CA ILE A 141 16.32 -8.66 12.19
C ILE A 141 17.73 -8.98 12.63
N MET A 142 18.70 -8.33 12.02
CA MET A 142 20.11 -8.51 12.35
C MET A 142 20.67 -7.21 12.90
N MET A 143 21.45 -7.30 13.98
CA MET A 143 22.15 -6.17 14.57
C MET A 143 23.63 -6.23 14.27
N LEU A 144 24.22 -5.08 13.96
CA LEU A 144 25.65 -4.94 13.72
C LEU A 144 26.42 -4.88 15.05
N ASP A 145 27.39 -5.75 15.21
CA ASP A 145 28.42 -5.62 16.23
C ASP A 145 29.62 -4.87 15.62
N GLU A 146 29.82 -3.64 16.04
CA GLU A 146 30.91 -2.78 15.56
C GLU A 146 32.31 -3.30 15.90
N LYS A 147 32.45 -4.20 16.93
CA LYS A 147 33.75 -4.75 17.32
C LYS A 147 34.17 -5.87 16.39
N THR A 148 33.22 -6.72 16.01
CA THR A 148 33.51 -7.89 15.14
C THR A 148 33.24 -7.57 13.68
N ASN A 149 32.55 -6.46 13.35
CA ASN A 149 32.04 -6.13 12.02
C ASN A 149 31.13 -7.24 11.45
N GLU A 150 30.34 -7.86 12.30
CA GLU A 150 29.39 -8.91 11.92
C GLU A 150 27.97 -8.52 12.27
N LEU A 151 27.05 -8.86 11.38
CA LEU A 151 25.62 -8.81 11.59
C LEU A 151 25.18 -10.13 12.20
N THR A 152 24.52 -10.08 13.36
CA THR A 152 23.97 -11.27 14.04
C THR A 152 22.46 -11.19 14.13
N ILE A 153 21.77 -12.32 13.93
CA ILE A 153 20.32 -12.39 14.08
C ILE A 153 19.97 -12.17 15.55
N VAL A 154 19.11 -11.18 15.80
CA VAL A 154 18.55 -10.91 17.14
C VAL A 154 17.08 -11.29 17.26
N ALA A 155 16.36 -11.35 16.12
CA ALA A 155 15.00 -11.84 16.02
C ALA A 155 14.73 -12.36 14.61
N GLN A 156 13.85 -13.34 14.49
CA GLN A 156 13.46 -13.94 13.21
C GLN A 156 12.07 -14.54 13.30
N GLU A 157 11.40 -14.67 12.15
CA GLU A 157 10.09 -15.29 12.01
C GLU A 157 10.08 -16.19 10.77
N GLY A 158 9.43 -17.35 10.87
CA GLY A 158 9.21 -18.30 9.78
C GLY A 158 10.46 -19.04 9.29
N MET A 159 11.66 -18.68 9.73
CA MET A 159 12.93 -19.18 9.18
C MET A 159 13.25 -20.62 9.63
N GLY A 160 13.75 -21.41 8.69
CA GLY A 160 14.22 -22.77 8.95
C GLY A 160 15.61 -22.81 9.62
N PRO A 161 16.05 -24.02 10.06
CA PRO A 161 17.34 -24.22 10.74
C PRO A 161 18.57 -23.95 9.85
N GLU A 162 18.37 -23.81 8.53
CA GLU A 162 19.43 -23.54 7.55
C GLU A 162 19.81 -22.05 7.46
N ALA A 163 19.09 -21.20 8.20
CA ALA A 163 19.37 -19.78 8.22
C ALA A 163 20.73 -19.48 8.84
N ARG A 164 21.53 -18.64 8.15
CA ARG A 164 22.83 -18.19 8.68
C ARG A 164 22.63 -17.31 9.91
N ALA A 165 23.25 -17.68 11.00
CA ALA A 165 23.19 -16.92 12.25
C ALA A 165 23.94 -15.57 12.18
N SER A 166 24.95 -15.43 11.32
CA SER A 166 25.75 -14.21 11.17
C SER A 166 26.20 -13.98 9.72
N VAL A 167 26.43 -12.70 9.37
CA VAL A 167 26.93 -12.24 8.06
C VAL A 167 27.96 -11.14 8.30
N LYS A 168 29.08 -11.17 7.59
CA LYS A 168 30.10 -10.13 7.70
C LYS A 168 29.67 -8.85 6.97
N LEU A 169 30.09 -7.72 7.52
CA LEU A 169 29.85 -6.41 6.90
C LEU A 169 30.49 -6.36 5.51
N GLY A 170 29.67 -6.15 4.47
CA GLY A 170 30.06 -6.15 3.06
C GLY A 170 30.01 -7.51 2.37
N GLU A 171 29.58 -8.58 3.04
CA GLU A 171 29.39 -9.90 2.45
C GLU A 171 27.98 -10.04 1.87
N GLY A 172 27.87 -10.35 0.59
CA GLY A 172 26.60 -10.52 -0.12
C GLY A 172 25.75 -9.26 -0.15
N SER A 173 24.46 -9.40 -0.46
CA SER A 173 23.51 -8.29 -0.46
C SER A 173 23.26 -7.74 0.94
N ILE A 174 23.19 -8.60 1.95
CA ILE A 174 22.94 -8.24 3.35
C ILE A 174 24.08 -7.36 3.89
N GLY A 175 25.31 -7.85 3.82
CA GLY A 175 26.47 -7.12 4.32
C GLY A 175 26.79 -5.86 3.51
N SER A 176 26.52 -5.87 2.20
CA SER A 176 26.71 -4.71 1.32
C SER A 176 25.71 -3.60 1.67
N SER A 177 24.44 -3.94 1.86
CA SER A 177 23.41 -2.99 2.29
C SER A 177 23.72 -2.39 3.67
N ALA A 178 24.19 -3.21 4.60
CA ALA A 178 24.64 -2.73 5.92
C ALA A 178 25.84 -1.78 5.84
N ARG A 179 26.73 -1.96 4.87
CA ARG A 179 27.92 -1.11 4.67
C ARG A 179 27.56 0.20 3.99
N SER A 180 26.74 0.16 2.90
CA SER A 180 26.38 1.36 2.13
C SER A 180 25.30 2.17 2.82
N GLY A 181 24.45 1.55 3.64
CA GLY A 181 23.24 2.15 4.17
C GLY A 181 22.13 2.32 3.11
N GLU A 182 22.25 1.64 1.98
CA GLU A 182 21.25 1.62 0.92
C GLU A 182 20.41 0.34 0.99
N SER A 183 19.11 0.46 0.76
CA SER A 183 18.22 -0.69 0.70
C SER A 183 18.50 -1.51 -0.56
N PHE A 184 18.47 -2.83 -0.41
CA PHE A 184 18.57 -3.77 -1.53
C PHE A 184 17.21 -4.39 -1.81
N TYR A 185 16.83 -4.43 -3.07
CA TYR A 185 15.63 -5.10 -3.57
C TYR A 185 16.03 -6.02 -4.70
N ARG A 186 15.64 -7.30 -4.61
CA ARG A 186 15.90 -8.26 -5.67
C ARG A 186 14.95 -8.02 -6.83
N GLU A 187 15.49 -7.88 -8.04
CA GLU A 187 14.70 -7.82 -9.26
C GLU A 187 14.13 -9.20 -9.61
N GLY A 188 12.88 -9.27 -10.02
CA GLY A 188 12.20 -10.50 -10.43
C GLY A 188 10.90 -10.75 -9.67
N ASP A 189 10.22 -11.85 -10.03
CA ASP A 189 8.95 -12.24 -9.41
C ASP A 189 9.21 -12.84 -8.02
N PRO A 190 8.70 -12.23 -6.94
CA PRO A 190 8.87 -12.74 -5.58
C PRO A 190 8.15 -14.07 -5.32
N THR A 191 7.27 -14.51 -6.23
CA THR A 191 6.45 -15.73 -6.07
C THR A 191 7.13 -17.02 -6.54
N ASP A 192 8.25 -16.94 -7.28
CA ASP A 192 8.96 -18.12 -7.83
C ASP A 192 9.89 -18.79 -6.80
N LEU A 193 9.50 -18.78 -5.52
CA LEU A 193 10.30 -19.35 -4.44
C LEU A 193 9.73 -20.71 -3.96
N THR A 194 9.96 -21.75 -4.74
CA THR A 194 9.79 -23.14 -4.26
C THR A 194 10.80 -23.50 -3.17
N HIS A 195 11.94 -22.78 -3.09
CA HIS A 195 12.95 -22.87 -2.04
C HIS A 195 13.42 -21.48 -1.61
N VAL A 196 13.37 -21.22 -0.30
CA VAL A 196 13.90 -19.97 0.27
C VAL A 196 15.43 -20.04 0.27
N ASP A 197 16.05 -19.10 -0.41
CA ASP A 197 17.51 -18.96 -0.41
C ASP A 197 17.94 -17.86 0.57
N TYR A 198 18.40 -18.26 1.74
CA TYR A 198 18.88 -17.33 2.77
C TYR A 198 20.16 -16.55 2.39
N LEU A 199 20.81 -16.90 1.27
CA LEU A 199 21.94 -16.16 0.73
C LEU A 199 21.50 -15.00 -0.16
N HIS A 200 20.33 -15.12 -0.78
CA HIS A 200 19.79 -14.16 -1.73
C HIS A 200 18.40 -13.67 -1.29
N PRO A 201 18.33 -12.79 -0.28
CA PRO A 201 17.06 -12.26 0.22
C PRO A 201 16.29 -11.47 -0.85
N LEU A 202 14.99 -11.33 -0.66
CA LEU A 202 14.14 -10.49 -1.49
C LEU A 202 14.42 -9.00 -1.25
N VAL A 203 14.53 -8.65 0.04
CA VAL A 203 14.71 -7.25 0.46
C VAL A 203 15.67 -7.19 1.63
N VAL A 204 16.57 -6.21 1.62
CA VAL A 204 17.39 -5.85 2.77
C VAL A 204 17.24 -4.36 3.03
N ILE A 205 16.83 -4.02 4.26
CA ILE A 205 16.57 -2.64 4.65
C ILE A 205 17.46 -2.28 5.82
N PRO A 206 18.36 -1.30 5.66
CA PRO A 206 19.25 -0.90 6.72
C PRO A 206 18.53 -0.11 7.82
N LEU A 207 18.79 -0.45 9.06
CA LEU A 207 18.35 0.28 10.25
C LEU A 207 19.39 1.37 10.55
N LYS A 208 19.04 2.62 10.29
CA LYS A 208 19.96 3.77 10.39
C LYS A 208 19.59 4.74 11.50
N ILE A 209 20.61 5.17 12.22
CA ILE A 209 20.55 6.35 13.09
C ILE A 209 21.46 7.40 12.47
N LYS A 210 20.86 8.42 11.85
CA LYS A 210 21.57 9.37 10.96
C LYS A 210 22.30 8.60 9.86
N GLU A 211 23.63 8.70 9.82
CA GLU A 211 24.47 8.02 8.84
C GLU A 211 24.99 6.65 9.31
N HIS A 212 24.71 6.24 10.55
CA HIS A 212 25.22 4.98 11.10
C HIS A 212 24.20 3.87 10.95
N VAL A 213 24.60 2.78 10.31
CA VAL A 213 23.80 1.56 10.24
C VAL A 213 24.04 0.74 11.51
N ILE A 214 22.97 0.48 12.27
CA ILE A 214 23.01 -0.31 13.50
C ILE A 214 22.58 -1.77 13.28
N GLY A 215 21.98 -2.06 12.13
CA GLY A 215 21.47 -3.39 11.77
C GLY A 215 20.74 -3.37 10.44
N VAL A 216 20.07 -4.47 10.12
CA VAL A 216 19.25 -4.63 8.92
C VAL A 216 18.00 -5.45 9.24
N ILE A 217 16.91 -5.17 8.50
CA ILE A 217 15.78 -6.08 8.35
C ILE A 217 15.96 -6.81 7.03
N VAL A 218 15.87 -8.13 7.04
CA VAL A 218 16.06 -8.97 5.85
C VAL A 218 14.82 -9.80 5.61
N VAL A 219 14.19 -9.65 4.44
CA VAL A 219 12.99 -10.39 4.04
C VAL A 219 13.39 -11.43 2.99
N TYR A 220 13.04 -12.67 3.24
CA TYR A 220 13.35 -13.81 2.36
C TYR A 220 12.12 -14.33 1.62
N LYS A 221 10.94 -14.22 2.24
CA LYS A 221 9.69 -14.69 1.66
C LYS A 221 8.52 -13.80 2.04
N LEU A 222 7.60 -13.58 1.10
CA LEU A 222 6.33 -12.87 1.32
C LEU A 222 5.18 -13.84 1.50
N LEU A 223 4.13 -13.38 2.17
CA LEU A 223 2.85 -14.09 2.24
C LEU A 223 2.27 -14.26 0.83
N VAL A 224 1.64 -15.39 0.57
CA VAL A 224 1.08 -15.79 -0.74
C VAL A 224 0.13 -14.74 -1.36
N GLN A 225 -0.48 -13.91 -0.54
CA GLN A 225 -1.41 -12.87 -0.98
C GLN A 225 -0.71 -11.65 -1.61
N LYS A 226 0.60 -11.50 -1.41
CA LYS A 226 1.39 -10.35 -1.88
C LYS A 226 2.36 -10.77 -2.98
N GLN A 227 1.99 -10.53 -4.22
CA GLN A 227 2.75 -10.97 -5.39
C GLN A 227 3.87 -10.01 -5.80
N GLN A 228 3.78 -8.72 -5.48
CA GLN A 228 4.76 -7.71 -5.87
C GLN A 228 4.85 -6.59 -4.84
N PHE A 229 5.99 -5.88 -4.82
CA PHE A 229 6.14 -4.66 -4.06
C PHE A 229 5.60 -3.47 -4.84
N SER A 230 4.78 -2.66 -4.20
CA SER A 230 4.32 -1.36 -4.71
C SER A 230 5.29 -0.24 -4.29
N ASN A 231 5.16 0.94 -4.92
CA ASN A 231 5.92 2.12 -4.48
C ASN A 231 5.65 2.47 -3.01
N VAL A 232 4.42 2.25 -2.57
CA VAL A 232 4.01 2.45 -1.17
C VAL A 232 4.77 1.53 -0.22
N ASP A 233 5.04 0.29 -0.63
CA ASP A 233 5.81 -0.65 0.20
C ASP A 233 7.24 -0.17 0.43
N TYR A 234 7.90 0.40 -0.57
CA TYR A 234 9.26 0.94 -0.42
C TYR A 234 9.31 2.11 0.56
N GLU A 235 8.30 2.97 0.55
CA GLU A 235 8.15 4.06 1.51
C GLU A 235 7.89 3.53 2.92
N LEU A 236 6.97 2.57 3.06
CA LEU A 236 6.68 1.91 4.34
C LEU A 236 7.90 1.23 4.93
N PHE A 237 8.69 0.52 4.12
CA PHE A 237 9.95 -0.07 4.54
C PHE A 237 10.91 0.97 5.10
N SER A 238 11.09 2.09 4.39
CA SER A 238 11.99 3.16 4.81
C SER A 238 11.54 3.81 6.12
N MET A 239 10.25 4.10 6.25
CA MET A 239 9.68 4.68 7.47
C MET A 239 9.76 3.72 8.66
N LEU A 240 9.40 2.45 8.46
CA LEU A 240 9.51 1.42 9.49
C LEU A 240 10.94 1.26 9.96
N ALA A 241 11.91 1.19 9.04
CA ALA A 241 13.32 1.06 9.37
C ALA A 241 13.82 2.23 10.24
N GLY A 242 13.39 3.45 9.94
CA GLY A 242 13.72 4.63 10.76
C GLY A 242 13.17 4.55 12.18
N HIS A 243 11.89 4.16 12.33
CA HIS A 243 11.28 3.98 13.65
C HIS A 243 11.88 2.81 14.42
N ALA A 244 12.08 1.66 13.76
CA ALA A 244 12.70 0.48 14.35
C ALA A 244 14.13 0.76 14.81
N ALA A 245 14.94 1.43 13.98
CA ALA A 245 16.29 1.82 14.33
C ALA A 245 16.32 2.69 15.60
N THR A 246 15.45 3.70 15.64
CA THR A 246 15.37 4.60 16.80
C THR A 246 14.95 3.87 18.07
N ALA A 247 13.92 2.99 17.97
CA ALA A 247 13.43 2.23 19.11
C ALA A 247 14.49 1.25 19.63
N LEU A 248 15.13 0.46 18.76
CA LEU A 248 16.18 -0.50 19.13
C LEU A 248 17.42 0.19 19.69
N PHE A 249 17.82 1.31 19.13
CA PHE A 249 18.94 2.09 19.64
C PHE A 249 18.65 2.65 21.03
N SER A 250 17.47 3.26 21.22
CA SER A 250 17.05 3.84 22.50
C SER A 250 16.94 2.78 23.59
N SER A 251 16.33 1.63 23.31
CA SER A 251 16.18 0.53 24.27
C SER A 251 17.52 -0.11 24.61
N LYS A 252 18.44 -0.27 23.64
CA LYS A 252 19.80 -0.74 23.89
C LYS A 252 20.59 0.22 24.77
N LEU A 253 20.50 1.52 24.50
CA LEU A 253 21.19 2.54 25.27
C LEU A 253 20.64 2.62 26.70
N TYR A 254 19.32 2.56 26.84
CA TYR A 254 18.65 2.53 28.15
C TYR A 254 19.11 1.31 28.99
N SER A 255 19.06 0.13 28.42
CA SER A 255 19.49 -1.11 29.06
C SER A 255 20.97 -1.08 29.49
N GLN A 256 21.85 -0.50 28.65
CA GLN A 256 23.26 -0.31 29.00
C GLN A 256 23.43 0.69 30.14
N SER A 257 22.66 1.77 30.19
CA SER A 257 22.70 2.77 31.25
C SER A 257 22.23 2.19 32.57
N GLU A 258 21.14 1.43 32.57
CA GLU A 258 20.61 0.75 33.76
C GLU A 258 21.63 -0.23 34.36
N ARG A 259 22.27 -1.06 33.51
CA ARG A 259 23.33 -1.98 33.95
C ARG A 259 24.50 -1.25 34.63
N LYS A 260 24.93 -0.11 34.05
CA LYS A 260 26.01 0.70 34.65
C LYS A 260 25.60 1.27 35.97
N LEU A 261 24.38 1.81 36.08
CA LEU A 261 23.85 2.34 37.36
C LEU A 261 23.76 1.27 38.44
N THR A 262 23.20 0.09 38.10
CA THR A 262 23.12 -1.04 39.04
C THR A 262 24.52 -1.48 39.55
N THR A 263 25.48 -1.54 38.61
CA THR A 263 26.87 -1.89 38.96
C THR A 263 27.47 -0.86 39.90
N ILE A 264 27.27 0.45 39.68
CA ILE A 264 27.76 1.51 40.53
C ILE A 264 27.07 1.46 41.93
N GLN A 265 25.77 1.23 41.96
CA GLN A 265 25.01 1.08 43.19
C GLN A 265 25.52 -0.10 44.03
N SER A 266 25.66 -1.25 43.41
CA SER A 266 26.22 -2.43 44.09
C SER A 266 27.63 -2.19 44.65
N PHE A 267 28.47 -1.45 43.89
CA PHE A 267 29.80 -1.08 44.39
C PHE A 267 29.73 -0.10 45.58
N LEU A 268 28.84 0.88 45.55
CA LEU A 268 28.65 1.80 46.66
C LEU A 268 28.09 1.12 47.91
N ASP A 269 27.20 0.15 47.76
CA ASP A 269 26.66 -0.65 48.87
C ASP A 269 27.76 -1.48 49.57
N LEU A 270 28.65 -2.13 48.77
CA LEU A 270 29.81 -2.83 49.29
C LEU A 270 30.80 -1.93 50.03
N LEU A 271 30.90 -0.65 49.68
CA LEU A 271 31.75 0.31 50.39
C LEU A 271 31.10 0.82 51.69
N LYS A 272 29.77 0.79 51.83
CA LYS A 272 29.04 1.21 53.03
C LYS A 272 29.02 0.11 54.13
N GLU A 273 29.17 -1.16 53.74
CA GLU A 273 29.20 -2.29 54.68
C GLU A 273 30.57 -2.50 55.36
N LYS A 274 31.58 -1.67 55.06
CA LYS A 274 32.85 -1.58 55.76
C LYS A 274 32.89 -0.34 56.69
#